data_cf57c73778f69e1171d3fcf235a07f12
#
_entry.id   cf57c73778f69e1171d3fcf235a07f12
#
_cell.length_a   1.000
_cell.length_b   1.000
_cell.length_c   1.000
_cell.angle_alpha   90.00
_cell.angle_beta   90.00
_cell.angle_gamma   90.00
#
_symmetry.space_group_name_H-M   'P 1'
#
loop_
_entity.id
_entity.type
_entity.pdbx_description
1 polymer ?
#
loop_
_entity_poly.entity_id
_entity_poly.type
_entity_poly.pdbx_seq_one_letter_code
_entity_poly.pdbx_strand_id
1 'polypeptide(L)'
;NLVYFAEKTKSNQLAQLHIMGQLYELIFHLGSVACKPQANTLSASQQLYLACKQIIDTQYPNPNLSIQEIAIKLSVNRSYLTTIFKEEHQSSPKEYLDYVRMHRAKQLLESTHEPIQFIAYSVGFSDPLYFSKAFKKYFGVSPSSFRVER
;
A
#
# COMPACT_ATOMS: atom_id res chain seq x y z
N ASN A 1 -55.10 -7.49 -21.94
CA ASN A 1 -54.25 -6.28 -22.10
C ASN A 1 -53.03 -6.24 -21.11
N LEU A 2 -53.16 -6.72 -19.88
CA LEU A 2 -52.06 -6.73 -18.90
C LEU A 2 -50.96 -7.74 -19.24
N VAL A 3 -51.31 -8.90 -19.80
CA VAL A 3 -50.35 -9.94 -20.20
C VAL A 3 -49.47 -9.47 -21.37
N TYR A 4 -50.06 -8.78 -22.34
CA TYR A 4 -49.34 -8.22 -23.49
C TYR A 4 -48.32 -7.15 -23.10
N PHE A 5 -48.63 -6.30 -22.10
CA PHE A 5 -47.70 -5.32 -21.58
C PHE A 5 -46.56 -5.98 -20.81
N ALA A 6 -46.82 -7.05 -20.05
CA ALA A 6 -45.79 -7.78 -19.28
C ALA A 6 -44.79 -8.49 -20.20
N GLU A 7 -45.25 -9.11 -21.31
CA GLU A 7 -44.36 -9.73 -22.30
C GLU A 7 -43.52 -8.72 -23.06
N LYS A 8 -44.08 -7.56 -23.41
CA LYS A 8 -43.35 -6.49 -24.09
C LYS A 8 -42.27 -5.88 -23.18
N THR A 9 -42.52 -5.78 -21.90
CA THR A 9 -41.54 -5.28 -20.91
C THR A 9 -40.40 -6.29 -20.69
N LYS A 10 -40.70 -7.60 -20.62
CA LYS A 10 -39.69 -8.67 -20.54
C LYS A 10 -38.82 -8.74 -21.80
N SER A 11 -39.43 -8.61 -22.99
CA SER A 11 -38.70 -8.58 -24.27
C SER A 11 -37.75 -7.38 -24.35
N ASN A 12 -38.16 -6.22 -23.83
CA ASN A 12 -37.32 -5.02 -23.81
C ASN A 12 -36.15 -5.15 -22.81
N GLN A 13 -36.36 -5.79 -21.66
CA GLN A 13 -35.29 -6.05 -20.68
C GLN A 13 -34.27 -7.05 -21.22
N LEU A 14 -34.70 -8.11 -21.89
CA LEU A 14 -33.79 -9.08 -22.53
C LEU A 14 -32.98 -8.44 -23.66
N ALA A 15 -33.63 -7.57 -24.48
CA ALA A 15 -32.91 -6.82 -25.51
C ALA A 15 -31.87 -5.84 -24.92
N GLN A 16 -32.18 -5.17 -23.81
CA GLN A 16 -31.24 -4.31 -23.11
C GLN A 16 -30.06 -5.10 -22.56
N LEU A 17 -30.29 -6.27 -21.94
CA LEU A 17 -29.23 -7.15 -21.45
C LEU A 17 -28.31 -7.65 -22.57
N HIS A 18 -28.92 -7.98 -23.74
CA HIS A 18 -28.14 -8.42 -24.90
C HIS A 18 -27.26 -7.29 -25.47
N ILE A 19 -27.79 -6.07 -25.57
CA ILE A 19 -27.05 -4.89 -26.01
C ILE A 19 -25.93 -4.57 -25.03
N MET A 20 -26.16 -4.65 -23.71
CA MET A 20 -25.15 -4.47 -22.69
C MET A 20 -24.04 -5.52 -22.78
N GLY A 21 -24.40 -6.79 -23.03
CA GLY A 21 -23.42 -7.86 -23.25
C GLY A 21 -22.53 -7.58 -24.46
N GLN A 22 -23.08 -7.19 -25.59
CA GLN A 22 -22.33 -6.82 -26.79
C GLN A 22 -21.43 -5.58 -26.55
N LEU A 23 -21.92 -4.61 -25.79
CA LEU A 23 -21.14 -3.42 -25.44
C LEU A 23 -19.94 -3.80 -24.56
N TYR A 24 -20.11 -4.71 -23.58
CA TYR A 24 -19.01 -5.23 -22.76
C TYR A 24 -17.99 -6.00 -23.59
N GLU A 25 -18.42 -6.85 -24.54
CA GLU A 25 -17.51 -7.53 -25.46
C GLU A 25 -16.75 -6.54 -26.35
N LEU A 26 -17.43 -5.51 -26.86
CA LEU A 26 -16.78 -4.47 -27.67
C LEU A 26 -15.73 -3.69 -26.85
N ILE A 27 -16.07 -3.31 -25.63
CA ILE A 27 -15.14 -2.62 -24.71
C ILE A 27 -13.95 -3.53 -24.37
N PHE A 28 -14.19 -4.82 -24.12
CA PHE A 28 -13.14 -5.80 -23.88
C PHE A 28 -12.21 -5.97 -25.09
N HIS A 29 -12.76 -6.08 -26.29
CA HIS A 29 -11.99 -6.15 -27.54
C HIS A 29 -11.25 -4.85 -27.85
N LEU A 30 -11.86 -3.68 -27.66
CA LEU A 30 -11.18 -2.39 -27.81
C LEU A 30 -10.09 -2.21 -26.75
N GLY A 31 -10.33 -2.62 -25.50
CA GLY A 31 -9.34 -2.63 -24.43
C GLY A 31 -8.18 -3.57 -24.72
N SER A 32 -8.43 -4.74 -25.29
CA SER A 32 -7.39 -5.71 -25.65
C SER A 32 -6.57 -5.28 -26.88
N VAL A 33 -7.15 -4.48 -27.79
CA VAL A 33 -6.44 -3.90 -28.95
C VAL A 33 -5.67 -2.62 -28.56
N ALA A 34 -6.23 -1.82 -27.64
CA ALA A 34 -5.59 -0.62 -27.11
C ALA A 34 -4.50 -0.93 -26.07
N CYS A 35 -4.68 -1.97 -25.27
CA CYS A 35 -3.65 -2.61 -24.48
C CYS A 35 -2.93 -3.66 -25.36
N LYS A 36 -2.11 -3.22 -26.31
CA LYS A 36 -0.86 -3.94 -26.48
C LYS A 36 -0.21 -3.90 -25.11
N PRO A 37 0.11 -5.03 -24.45
CA PRO A 37 1.06 -4.98 -23.37
C PRO A 37 2.34 -4.46 -24.06
N GLN A 38 2.60 -3.16 -23.96
CA GLN A 38 3.99 -2.77 -23.83
C GLN A 38 4.40 -3.57 -22.60
N ALA A 39 5.07 -4.66 -22.85
CA ALA A 39 5.86 -5.32 -21.85
C ALA A 39 6.95 -4.29 -21.47
N ASN A 40 6.56 -3.30 -20.67
CA ASN A 40 7.42 -2.70 -19.68
C ASN A 40 7.69 -3.85 -18.70
N THR A 41 8.50 -4.81 -19.16
CA THR A 41 9.12 -5.78 -18.30
C THR A 41 9.97 -4.93 -17.38
N LEU A 42 9.43 -4.67 -16.17
CA LEU A 42 10.16 -3.99 -15.10
C LEU A 42 11.54 -4.62 -15.05
N SER A 43 12.58 -3.82 -15.04
CA SER A 43 13.93 -4.34 -14.88
C SER A 43 14.02 -5.20 -13.61
N ALA A 44 14.97 -6.12 -13.55
CA ALA A 44 15.15 -6.94 -12.35
C ALA A 44 15.37 -6.06 -11.10
N SER A 45 16.01 -4.91 -11.23
CA SER A 45 16.17 -3.93 -10.16
C SER A 45 14.84 -3.30 -9.72
N GLN A 46 13.99 -2.92 -10.67
CA GLN A 46 12.67 -2.38 -10.37
C GLN A 46 11.75 -3.41 -9.69
N GLN A 47 11.80 -4.66 -10.13
CA GLN A 47 11.07 -5.76 -9.48
C GLN A 47 11.53 -5.95 -8.05
N LEU A 48 12.85 -5.92 -7.82
CA LEU A 48 13.44 -6.07 -6.49
C LEU A 48 13.08 -4.89 -5.58
N TYR A 49 13.12 -3.67 -6.09
CA TYR A 49 12.66 -2.48 -5.37
C TYR A 49 11.19 -2.60 -4.95
N LEU A 50 10.30 -2.95 -5.88
CA LEU A 50 8.87 -3.09 -5.61
C LEU A 50 8.59 -4.20 -4.58
N ALA A 51 9.29 -5.34 -4.68
CA ALA A 51 9.17 -6.43 -3.72
C ALA A 51 9.63 -6.00 -2.32
N CYS A 52 10.75 -5.29 -2.21
CA CYS A 52 11.23 -4.72 -0.94
C CYS A 52 10.22 -3.74 -0.35
N LYS A 53 9.73 -2.82 -1.16
CA LYS A 53 8.72 -1.83 -0.77
C LYS A 53 7.44 -2.51 -0.27
N GLN A 54 6.93 -3.50 -0.97
CA GLN A 54 5.74 -4.27 -0.59
C GLN A 54 5.92 -4.99 0.77
N ILE A 55 7.11 -5.59 1.01
CA ILE A 55 7.41 -6.22 2.31
C ILE A 55 7.36 -5.17 3.42
N ILE A 56 7.95 -4.00 3.21
CA ILE A 56 7.92 -2.92 4.21
C ILE A 56 6.48 -2.46 4.45
N ASP A 57 5.72 -2.17 3.41
CA ASP A 57 4.34 -1.66 3.50
C ASP A 57 3.37 -2.64 4.20
N THR A 58 3.63 -3.94 4.09
CA THR A 58 2.77 -4.98 4.70
C THR A 58 3.27 -5.46 6.06
N GLN A 59 4.59 -5.44 6.31
CA GLN A 59 5.19 -6.03 7.51
C GLN A 59 5.81 -4.99 8.46
N TYR A 60 5.62 -3.69 8.25
CA TYR A 60 6.14 -2.64 9.14
C TYR A 60 5.75 -2.81 10.62
N PRO A 61 4.59 -3.43 11.00
CA PRO A 61 4.24 -3.63 12.40
C PRO A 61 5.11 -4.67 13.11
N ASN A 62 5.82 -5.51 12.37
CA ASN A 62 6.73 -6.48 12.98
C ASN A 62 7.97 -5.77 13.56
N PRO A 63 8.19 -5.80 14.89
CA PRO A 63 9.33 -5.13 15.51
C PRO A 63 10.68 -5.73 15.09
N ASN A 64 10.70 -7.00 14.68
CA ASN A 64 11.91 -7.70 14.25
C ASN A 64 12.22 -7.46 12.76
N LEU A 65 11.33 -6.80 12.01
CA LEU A 65 11.58 -6.54 10.59
C LEU A 65 12.83 -5.67 10.42
N SER A 66 13.84 -6.23 9.80
CA SER A 66 15.11 -5.59 9.48
C SER A 66 15.40 -5.64 7.98
N ILE A 67 16.22 -4.72 7.50
CA ILE A 67 16.63 -4.72 6.08
C ILE A 67 17.46 -5.98 5.75
N GLN A 68 18.14 -6.55 6.73
CA GLN A 68 18.84 -7.82 6.57
C GLN A 68 17.87 -8.97 6.33
N GLU A 69 16.77 -9.05 7.08
CA GLU A 69 15.73 -10.08 6.86
C GLU A 69 15.05 -9.93 5.51
N ILE A 70 14.77 -8.69 5.08
CA ILE A 70 14.20 -8.43 3.76
C ILE A 70 15.16 -8.90 2.66
N ALA A 71 16.45 -8.60 2.79
CA ALA A 71 17.46 -9.03 1.84
C ALA A 71 17.55 -10.57 1.75
N ILE A 72 17.50 -11.26 2.89
CA ILE A 72 17.45 -12.73 2.94
C ILE A 72 16.20 -13.27 2.24
N LYS A 73 15.01 -12.72 2.53
CA LYS A 73 13.75 -13.13 1.90
C LYS A 73 13.78 -12.94 0.37
N LEU A 74 14.45 -11.91 -0.10
CA LEU A 74 14.60 -11.60 -1.52
C LEU A 74 15.82 -12.29 -2.17
N SER A 75 16.57 -13.10 -1.38
CA SER A 75 17.76 -13.82 -1.84
C SER A 75 18.84 -12.91 -2.45
N VAL A 76 19.02 -11.73 -1.88
CA VAL A 76 20.01 -10.74 -2.33
C VAL A 76 20.90 -10.25 -1.20
N ASN A 77 22.03 -9.63 -1.57
CA ASN A 77 22.88 -8.96 -0.59
C ASN A 77 22.21 -7.66 -0.11
N ARG A 78 22.32 -7.37 1.21
CA ARG A 78 21.79 -6.14 1.83
C ARG A 78 22.30 -4.86 1.19
N SER A 79 23.58 -4.81 0.86
CA SER A 79 24.19 -3.62 0.24
C SER A 79 23.60 -3.38 -1.15
N TYR A 80 23.47 -4.44 -1.95
CA TYR A 80 22.84 -4.37 -3.27
C TYR A 80 21.37 -3.92 -3.19
N LEU A 81 20.58 -4.50 -2.27
CA LEU A 81 19.22 -4.07 -2.02
C LEU A 81 19.14 -2.58 -1.65
N THR A 82 20.06 -2.12 -0.79
CA THR A 82 20.10 -0.73 -0.36
C THR A 82 20.44 0.22 -1.52
N THR A 83 21.35 -0.17 -2.40
CA THR A 83 21.72 0.61 -3.59
C THR A 83 20.54 0.76 -4.53
N ILE A 84 19.92 -0.36 -4.92
CA ILE A 84 18.74 -0.36 -5.80
C ILE A 84 17.60 0.49 -5.20
N PHE A 85 17.30 0.31 -3.93
CA PHE A 85 16.23 1.05 -3.28
C PHE A 85 16.50 2.56 -3.27
N LYS A 86 17.75 2.99 -3.07
CA LYS A 86 18.14 4.40 -3.14
C LYS A 86 18.03 4.98 -4.54
N GLU A 87 18.39 4.21 -5.56
CA GLU A 87 18.29 4.64 -6.95
C GLU A 87 16.84 4.89 -7.37
N GLU A 88 15.91 4.02 -6.95
CA GLU A 88 14.49 4.11 -7.31
C GLU A 88 13.69 5.06 -6.39
N HIS A 89 14.02 5.14 -5.10
CA HIS A 89 13.20 5.86 -4.10
C HIS A 89 13.88 7.11 -3.52
N GLN A 90 15.13 7.42 -3.86
CA GLN A 90 15.91 8.55 -3.35
C GLN A 90 16.16 8.50 -1.81
N SER A 91 15.83 7.39 -1.15
CA SER A 91 16.08 7.13 0.27
C SER A 91 16.46 5.67 0.51
N SER A 92 17.05 5.37 1.65
CA SER A 92 17.37 3.98 1.98
C SER A 92 16.12 3.21 2.41
N PRO A 93 16.10 1.85 2.28
CA PRO A 93 15.00 1.03 2.76
C PRO A 93 14.73 1.22 4.26
N LYS A 94 15.77 1.50 5.06
CA LYS A 94 15.63 1.78 6.50
C LYS A 94 14.90 3.09 6.75
N GLU A 95 15.27 4.15 6.05
CA GLU A 95 14.58 5.44 6.13
C GLU A 95 13.13 5.32 5.69
N TYR A 96 12.87 4.51 4.66
CA TYR A 96 11.50 4.25 4.21
C TYR A 96 10.68 3.47 5.26
N LEU A 97 11.25 2.45 5.90
CA LEU A 97 10.59 1.74 7.01
C LEU A 97 10.26 2.70 8.17
N ASP A 98 11.21 3.54 8.56
CA ASP A 98 11.01 4.54 9.61
C ASP A 98 9.93 5.56 9.21
N TYR A 99 9.93 6.01 7.96
CA TYR A 99 8.89 6.86 7.40
C TYR A 99 7.49 6.21 7.52
N VAL A 100 7.33 4.98 7.06
CA VAL A 100 6.05 4.26 7.12
C VAL A 100 5.56 4.14 8.56
N ARG A 101 6.42 3.70 9.48
CA ARG A 101 6.09 3.57 10.91
C ARG A 101 5.66 4.90 11.54
N MET A 102 6.41 5.98 11.29
CA MET A 102 6.12 7.30 11.85
C MET A 102 4.81 7.88 11.31
N HIS A 103 4.56 7.78 10.00
CA HIS A 103 3.33 8.28 9.41
C HIS A 103 2.10 7.47 9.84
N ARG A 104 2.23 6.15 10.01
CA ARG A 104 1.16 5.32 10.58
C ARG A 104 0.88 5.66 12.05
N ALA A 105 1.93 5.89 12.85
CA ALA A 105 1.76 6.35 14.23
C ALA A 105 1.04 7.70 14.29
N LYS A 106 1.42 8.65 13.43
CA LYS A 106 0.74 9.94 13.32
C LYS A 106 -0.74 9.78 13.02
N GLN A 107 -1.10 8.96 12.02
CA GLN A 107 -2.50 8.68 11.68
C GLN A 107 -3.29 8.09 12.86
N LEU A 108 -2.70 7.14 13.61
CA LEU A 108 -3.34 6.54 14.78
C LEU A 108 -3.51 7.56 15.93
N LEU A 109 -2.53 8.42 16.15
CA LEU A 109 -2.63 9.50 17.14
C LEU A 109 -3.73 10.51 16.77
N GLU A 110 -3.98 10.71 15.48
CA GLU A 110 -5.02 11.60 14.96
C GLU A 110 -6.41 10.98 14.99
N SER A 111 -6.53 9.69 14.72
CA SER A 111 -7.82 9.04 14.51
C SER A 111 -8.33 8.25 15.72
N THR A 112 -7.49 8.01 16.74
CA THR A 112 -7.84 7.18 17.89
C THR A 112 -7.46 7.83 19.24
N HIS A 113 -8.06 7.32 20.31
CA HIS A 113 -7.68 7.65 21.69
C HIS A 113 -6.82 6.56 22.36
N GLU A 114 -6.28 5.62 21.54
CA GLU A 114 -5.45 4.53 22.03
C GLU A 114 -4.24 5.04 22.83
N PRO A 115 -3.85 4.38 23.91
CA PRO A 115 -2.63 4.72 24.64
C PRO A 115 -1.40 4.76 23.74
N ILE A 116 -0.51 5.72 23.95
CA ILE A 116 0.70 5.91 23.13
C ILE A 116 1.56 4.64 23.08
N GLN A 117 1.58 3.89 24.18
CA GLN A 117 2.26 2.60 24.25
C GLN A 117 1.70 1.57 23.24
N PHE A 118 0.37 1.48 23.12
CA PHE A 118 -0.28 0.59 22.15
C PHE A 118 0.02 1.02 20.72
N ILE A 119 -0.03 2.32 20.45
CA ILE A 119 0.36 2.86 19.14
C ILE A 119 1.81 2.51 18.81
N ALA A 120 2.73 2.65 19.76
CA ALA A 120 4.13 2.26 19.55
C ALA A 120 4.27 0.79 19.13
N TYR A 121 3.60 -0.12 19.84
CA TYR A 121 3.63 -1.54 19.50
C TYR A 121 2.97 -1.85 18.14
N SER A 122 1.83 -1.22 17.86
CA SER A 122 1.09 -1.44 16.61
C SER A 122 1.84 -1.00 15.36
N VAL A 123 2.78 -0.07 15.50
CA VAL A 123 3.62 0.39 14.39
C VAL A 123 5.02 -0.25 14.37
N GLY A 124 5.25 -1.25 15.20
CA GLY A 124 6.47 -2.06 15.16
C GLY A 124 7.64 -1.56 16.02
N PHE A 125 7.36 -0.79 17.09
CA PHE A 125 8.36 -0.47 18.10
C PHE A 125 8.19 -1.38 19.32
N SER A 126 9.27 -2.04 19.73
CA SER A 126 9.28 -2.87 20.94
C SER A 126 9.41 -2.05 22.23
N ASP A 127 9.89 -0.81 22.14
CA ASP A 127 10.08 0.11 23.28
C ASP A 127 9.33 1.43 23.04
N PRO A 128 8.27 1.72 23.83
CA PRO A 128 7.51 2.97 23.74
C PRO A 128 8.31 4.23 24.06
N LEU A 129 9.35 4.14 24.89
CA LEU A 129 10.22 5.28 25.21
C LEU A 129 11.09 5.62 24.00
N TYR A 130 11.64 4.59 23.36
CA TYR A 130 12.39 4.78 22.11
C TYR A 130 11.48 5.34 21.00
N PHE A 131 10.28 4.80 20.87
CA PHE A 131 9.25 5.34 19.94
C PHE A 131 9.02 6.83 20.17
N SER A 132 8.78 7.25 21.42
CA SER A 132 8.48 8.65 21.75
C SER A 132 9.64 9.59 21.40
N LYS A 133 10.89 9.16 21.63
CA LYS A 133 12.08 9.89 21.22
C LYS A 133 12.21 9.98 19.70
N ALA A 134 11.98 8.88 18.99
CA ALA A 134 12.03 8.81 17.54
C ALA A 134 10.95 9.69 16.90
N PHE A 135 9.72 9.64 17.42
CA PHE A 135 8.60 10.47 16.96
C PHE A 135 8.88 11.96 17.15
N LYS A 136 9.40 12.35 18.34
CA LYS A 136 9.79 13.75 18.59
C LYS A 136 10.93 14.20 17.67
N LYS A 137 11.89 13.34 17.41
CA LYS A 137 12.97 13.64 16.44
C LYS A 137 12.44 13.86 15.03
N TYR A 138 11.41 13.07 14.63
CA TYR A 138 10.86 13.08 13.29
C TYR A 138 9.90 14.27 13.04
N PHE A 139 8.99 14.55 14.00
CA PHE A 139 7.94 15.55 13.86
C PHE A 139 8.17 16.83 14.69
N GLY A 140 9.24 16.89 15.49
CA GLY A 140 9.56 18.06 16.32
C GLY A 140 8.83 18.09 17.67
N VAL A 141 7.71 17.37 17.82
CA VAL A 141 6.87 17.34 19.03
C VAL A 141 6.70 15.93 19.55
N SER A 142 6.44 15.75 20.85
CA SER A 142 6.20 14.43 21.43
C SER A 142 4.83 13.88 20.99
N PRO A 143 4.63 12.54 20.99
CA PRO A 143 3.33 11.94 20.68
C PRO A 143 2.20 12.48 21.58
N SER A 144 2.49 12.74 22.85
CA SER A 144 1.53 13.29 23.81
C SER A 144 1.13 14.73 23.46
N SER A 145 2.12 15.59 23.19
CA SER A 145 1.88 16.98 22.78
C SER A 145 1.14 17.04 21.45
N PHE A 146 1.53 16.18 20.49
CA PHE A 146 0.87 16.11 19.19
C PHE A 146 -0.63 15.78 19.30
N ARG A 147 -1.02 14.93 20.26
CA ARG A 147 -2.43 14.61 20.50
C ARG A 147 -3.21 15.74 21.16
N VAL A 148 -2.59 16.51 22.05
CA VAL A 148 -3.23 17.59 22.82
C VAL A 148 -3.45 18.85 21.97
N GLU A 149 -2.56 19.14 21.01
CA GLU A 149 -2.65 20.28 20.12
C GLU A 149 -3.82 20.20 19.10
N ARG A 150 -4.68 19.20 19.22
CA ARG A 150 -5.82 18.95 18.39
C ARG A 150 -7.14 18.93 19.19
#